data_71f3655d5dbd09ce33cd23acab0536bb
#
_entry.id   71f3655d5dbd09ce33cd23acab0536bb
#
_cell.length_a   1.000
_cell.length_b   1.000
_cell.length_c   1.000
_cell.angle_alpha   90.00
_cell.angle_beta   90.00
_cell.angle_gamma   90.00
#
_symmetry.space_group_name_H-M   'P 1'
#
loop_
_entity.id
_entity.type
_entity.pdbx_description
1 polymer ?
#
loop_
_entity_poly.entity_id
_entity_poly.type
_entity_poly.pdbx_seq_one_letter_code
_entity_poly.pdbx_strand_id
1 'polypeptide(L)'
;MQNISSIENTAIKEKTSLPDILVVSRTFFPKEGGIEEYVYSRCLQNPQSMILLTATFDGYQDFDQKQEFPVHRWYLPKVPRLFGLGAIIKQVWNMFCSFVLAIKLFFRYRYKRIDWGHGYDFPSILLLSYILPIQFFIYVHGNDILCPLRNPILKKLFEFTLQRSTGIICNSSFTRDYLSEKFNFNSPTYVINPVVRADKFGDNSRNQQYLENARLNIRKKYNIPENAIVILSVGRLVKRKGFGTVIDNLKQLLDRGLNVHYIICGRGKIQSELEQKVSQLQLTRRVHFAGFVSDADLTDYYAACDIFAMLTYFDAQNASIEGFGIVYAEAGYFGKPVIASRVGGVEDAVHHEENGLLVNPDSPEEISTALLRLCEDNQLREKLGKKGMELVLRS
;
A
#
# COMPACT_ATOMS: atom_id res chain seq x y z
N MET A 1 59.70 26.35 24.06
CA MET A 1 60.44 25.20 23.55
C MET A 1 59.47 24.02 23.58
N GLN A 2 58.97 23.67 22.37
CA GLN A 2 58.93 22.32 21.81
C GLN A 2 58.03 21.33 22.57
N ASN A 3 57.07 20.64 22.03
CA ASN A 3 56.86 20.18 20.68
C ASN A 3 55.38 19.87 20.49
N ILE A 4 54.80 20.38 19.44
CA ILE A 4 53.53 19.94 18.90
C ILE A 4 53.94 18.85 17.88
N SER A 5 53.67 17.61 18.21
CA SER A 5 53.76 16.50 17.25
C SER A 5 52.40 15.99 16.93
N SER A 6 51.99 16.25 15.72
CA SER A 6 51.21 15.35 14.80
C SER A 6 50.26 14.33 15.45
N ILE A 7 49.00 14.73 15.62
CA ILE A 7 47.92 13.77 15.64
C ILE A 7 47.61 13.46 14.16
N GLU A 8 48.15 12.35 13.68
CA GLU A 8 47.77 11.75 12.43
C GLU A 8 46.27 11.45 12.44
N ASN A 9 45.55 12.14 11.59
CA ASN A 9 44.20 11.82 11.19
C ASN A 9 44.22 10.44 10.51
N THR A 10 44.11 9.38 11.28
CA THR A 10 43.72 8.08 10.77
C THR A 10 42.21 8.12 10.58
N ALA A 11 41.77 8.66 9.45
CA ALA A 11 40.43 8.42 8.94
C ALA A 11 40.31 6.90 8.77
N ILE A 12 39.68 6.26 9.74
CA ILE A 12 39.18 4.89 9.60
C ILE A 12 38.18 4.97 8.43
N LYS A 13 38.62 4.63 7.23
CA LYS A 13 37.72 4.25 6.15
C LYS A 13 36.94 3.05 6.70
N GLU A 14 35.72 3.30 7.19
CA GLU A 14 34.74 2.24 7.38
C GLU A 14 34.70 1.47 6.06
N LYS A 15 35.16 0.24 6.11
CA LYS A 15 35.01 -0.74 5.06
C LYS A 15 33.50 -0.94 4.92
N THR A 16 32.85 -0.17 4.05
CA THR A 16 31.46 -0.42 3.70
C THR A 16 31.40 -1.85 3.20
N SER A 17 30.82 -2.72 4.01
CA SER A 17 30.56 -4.10 3.64
C SER A 17 29.67 -4.09 2.40
N LEU A 18 29.93 -4.96 1.43
CA LEU A 18 29.05 -5.11 0.27
C LEU A 18 27.63 -5.40 0.76
N PRO A 19 26.60 -4.86 0.09
CA PRO A 19 25.22 -5.18 0.42
C PRO A 19 24.98 -6.69 0.38
N ASP A 20 24.30 -7.22 1.38
CA ASP A 20 24.16 -8.67 1.60
C ASP A 20 22.71 -9.18 1.53
N ILE A 21 21.74 -8.29 1.27
CA ILE A 21 20.31 -8.60 1.10
C ILE A 21 19.84 -8.19 -0.29
N LEU A 22 19.38 -9.15 -1.08
CA LEU A 22 18.70 -8.89 -2.35
C LEU A 22 17.18 -8.81 -2.11
N VAL A 23 16.58 -7.66 -2.36
CA VAL A 23 15.14 -7.47 -2.38
C VAL A 23 14.63 -7.64 -3.81
N VAL A 24 13.68 -8.53 -4.05
CA VAL A 24 13.11 -8.77 -5.38
C VAL A 24 11.63 -8.43 -5.39
N SER A 25 11.23 -7.51 -6.26
CA SER A 25 9.82 -7.18 -6.47
C SER A 25 9.52 -6.98 -7.96
N ARG A 26 8.44 -7.59 -8.46
CA ARG A 26 8.01 -7.42 -9.87
C ARG A 26 7.49 -6.01 -10.18
N THR A 27 7.09 -5.27 -9.15
CA THR A 27 6.59 -3.90 -9.26
C THR A 27 7.25 -3.04 -8.19
N PHE A 28 7.64 -1.83 -8.58
CA PHE A 28 8.29 -0.87 -7.69
C PHE A 28 8.15 0.56 -8.22
N PHE A 29 8.49 1.54 -7.40
CA PHE A 29 8.51 2.94 -7.83
C PHE A 29 9.29 3.16 -9.15
N PRO A 30 8.87 4.15 -9.96
CA PRO A 30 7.84 5.17 -9.71
C PRO A 30 6.39 4.70 -9.90
N LYS A 31 6.14 3.41 -10.09
CA LYS A 31 4.78 2.89 -10.05
C LYS A 31 4.31 2.83 -8.59
N GLU A 32 3.31 3.63 -8.26
CA GLU A 32 2.75 3.71 -6.92
C GLU A 32 1.75 2.58 -6.61
N GLY A 33 1.74 2.14 -5.36
CA GLY A 33 0.83 1.12 -4.84
C GLY A 33 1.25 0.60 -3.47
N GLY A 34 0.36 -0.10 -2.78
CA GLY A 34 0.61 -0.57 -1.42
C GLY A 34 1.75 -1.59 -1.28
N ILE A 35 1.95 -2.45 -2.29
CA ILE A 35 3.09 -3.40 -2.30
C ILE A 35 4.40 -2.66 -2.55
N GLU A 36 4.39 -1.73 -3.49
CA GLU A 36 5.54 -0.89 -3.84
C GLU A 36 5.99 -0.09 -2.62
N GLU A 37 5.04 0.51 -1.90
CA GLU A 37 5.28 1.25 -0.66
C GLU A 37 5.88 0.36 0.44
N TYR A 38 5.31 -0.83 0.63
CA TYR A 38 5.79 -1.79 1.61
C TYR A 38 7.23 -2.25 1.34
N VAL A 39 7.53 -2.60 0.09
CA VAL A 39 8.89 -3.02 -0.33
C VAL A 39 9.88 -1.86 -0.23
N TYR A 40 9.46 -0.65 -0.55
CA TYR A 40 10.32 0.53 -0.42
C TYR A 40 10.65 0.82 1.03
N SER A 41 9.66 0.81 1.92
CA SER A 41 9.86 0.92 3.37
C SER A 41 10.87 -0.12 3.88
N ARG A 42 10.82 -1.35 3.35
CA ARG A 42 11.80 -2.40 3.69
C ARG A 42 13.22 -2.04 3.24
N CYS A 43 13.39 -1.47 2.04
CA CYS A 43 14.70 -1.04 1.54
C CYS A 43 15.28 0.12 2.38
N LEU A 44 14.44 1.02 2.87
CA LEU A 44 14.86 2.18 3.65
C LEU A 44 15.27 1.87 5.09
N GLN A 45 14.92 0.69 5.63
CA GLN A 45 15.33 0.30 6.99
C GLN A 45 16.85 0.19 7.16
N ASN A 46 17.54 -0.31 6.12
CA ASN A 46 19.00 -0.39 6.11
C ASN A 46 19.52 -0.32 4.67
N PRO A 47 19.52 0.87 4.04
CA PRO A 47 19.84 1.05 2.62
C PRO A 47 21.19 0.46 2.22
N GLN A 48 22.19 0.57 3.09
CA GLN A 48 23.56 0.11 2.81
C GLN A 48 23.68 -1.43 2.66
N SER A 49 22.75 -2.18 3.26
CA SER A 49 22.71 -3.65 3.14
C SER A 49 21.83 -4.14 2.01
N MET A 50 21.07 -3.27 1.34
CA MET A 50 20.05 -3.64 0.35
C MET A 50 20.56 -3.54 -1.09
N ILE A 51 20.09 -4.47 -1.92
CA ILE A 51 20.14 -4.43 -3.37
C ILE A 51 18.70 -4.64 -3.85
N LEU A 52 18.18 -3.75 -4.66
CA LEU A 52 16.85 -3.92 -5.24
C LEU A 52 16.94 -4.48 -6.65
N LEU A 53 16.14 -5.52 -6.93
CA LEU A 53 15.93 -6.08 -8.26
C LEU A 53 14.45 -5.98 -8.62
N THR A 54 14.10 -5.21 -9.67
CA THR A 54 12.71 -4.94 -10.05
C THR A 54 12.55 -4.72 -11.56
N ALA A 55 11.29 -4.61 -12.03
CA ALA A 55 11.02 -4.29 -13.44
C ALA A 55 11.12 -2.78 -13.73
N THR A 56 11.26 -2.42 -15.02
CA THR A 56 11.21 -1.03 -15.48
C THR A 56 9.78 -0.50 -15.53
N PHE A 57 9.62 0.77 -15.14
CA PHE A 57 8.40 1.57 -15.30
C PHE A 57 8.81 2.97 -15.79
N ASP A 58 7.89 3.71 -16.40
CA ASP A 58 8.19 5.05 -16.93
C ASP A 58 8.73 5.96 -15.81
N GLY A 59 9.79 6.71 -16.07
CA GLY A 59 10.43 7.61 -15.09
C GLY A 59 11.38 6.93 -14.09
N TYR A 60 11.71 5.65 -14.26
CA TYR A 60 12.53 4.91 -13.28
C TYR A 60 13.95 5.46 -13.12
N GLN A 61 14.54 6.05 -14.18
CA GLN A 61 15.92 6.53 -14.12
C GLN A 61 16.09 7.65 -13.07
N ASP A 62 15.17 8.62 -13.07
CA ASP A 62 15.19 9.74 -12.13
C ASP A 62 14.95 9.28 -10.69
N PHE A 63 14.13 8.24 -10.52
CA PHE A 63 13.90 7.64 -9.22
C PHE A 63 15.14 6.90 -8.71
N ASP A 64 15.76 6.05 -9.55
CA ASP A 64 16.89 5.20 -9.16
C ASP A 64 18.12 6.01 -8.76
N GLN A 65 18.37 7.15 -9.42
CA GLN A 65 19.49 8.04 -9.11
C GLN A 65 19.42 8.66 -7.72
N LYS A 66 18.25 8.73 -7.12
CA LYS A 66 18.00 9.31 -5.78
C LYS A 66 18.12 8.28 -4.66
N GLN A 67 18.32 6.98 -4.98
CA GLN A 67 18.33 5.94 -3.97
C GLN A 67 19.72 5.74 -3.38
N GLU A 68 19.77 5.45 -2.07
CA GLU A 68 21.00 5.14 -1.35
C GLU A 68 21.45 3.68 -1.49
N PHE A 69 20.67 2.86 -2.18
CA PHE A 69 20.95 1.45 -2.45
C PHE A 69 20.98 1.16 -3.95
N PRO A 70 21.75 0.15 -4.41
CA PRO A 70 21.79 -0.22 -5.81
C PRO A 70 20.45 -0.73 -6.32
N VAL A 71 19.94 -0.16 -7.42
CA VAL A 71 18.73 -0.61 -8.10
C VAL A 71 19.08 -1.26 -9.43
N HIS A 72 18.62 -2.49 -9.62
CA HIS A 72 18.76 -3.24 -10.87
C HIS A 72 17.38 -3.51 -11.46
N ARG A 73 17.25 -3.31 -12.78
CA ARG A 73 15.95 -3.44 -13.42
C ARG A 73 15.99 -4.36 -14.64
N TRP A 74 14.90 -5.10 -14.83
CA TRP A 74 14.65 -5.80 -16.09
C TRP A 74 13.58 -5.10 -16.90
N TYR A 75 13.74 -5.16 -18.22
CA TYR A 75 12.79 -4.56 -19.13
C TYR A 75 11.48 -5.34 -19.18
N LEU A 76 10.33 -4.65 -19.14
CA LEU A 76 9.02 -5.25 -19.35
C LEU A 76 8.61 -5.10 -20.84
N PRO A 77 8.41 -6.21 -21.57
CA PRO A 77 7.99 -6.13 -22.96
C PRO A 77 6.59 -5.51 -23.08
N LYS A 78 6.43 -4.65 -24.09
CA LYS A 78 5.10 -4.17 -24.49
C LYS A 78 4.41 -5.30 -25.27
N VAL A 79 3.60 -6.09 -24.57
CA VAL A 79 2.87 -7.19 -25.21
C VAL A 79 1.44 -6.73 -25.56
N PRO A 80 0.97 -6.96 -26.79
CA PRO A 80 -0.42 -6.67 -27.18
C PRO A 80 -1.43 -7.40 -26.27
N ARG A 81 -2.57 -6.75 -26.04
CA ARG A 81 -3.68 -7.34 -25.26
C ARG A 81 -4.42 -8.41 -26.09
N LEU A 82 -3.77 -9.55 -26.36
CA LEU A 82 -4.42 -10.67 -27.04
C LEU A 82 -4.96 -11.66 -25.98
N PHE A 83 -6.26 -11.70 -25.80
CA PHE A 83 -7.04 -12.76 -25.09
C PHE A 83 -6.36 -13.38 -23.85
N GLY A 84 -5.84 -12.58 -22.92
CA GLY A 84 -5.19 -13.08 -21.70
C GLY A 84 -3.76 -13.62 -21.87
N LEU A 85 -3.34 -13.98 -23.08
CA LEU A 85 -2.00 -14.50 -23.37
C LEU A 85 -0.89 -13.51 -23.00
N GLY A 86 -1.14 -12.23 -23.19
CA GLY A 86 -0.19 -11.17 -22.79
C GLY A 86 0.14 -11.11 -21.30
N ALA A 87 -0.81 -11.48 -20.45
CA ALA A 87 -0.57 -11.56 -19.00
C ALA A 87 0.33 -12.74 -18.65
N ILE A 88 0.11 -13.89 -19.27
CA ILE A 88 0.92 -15.11 -19.08
C ILE A 88 2.34 -14.87 -19.57
N ILE A 89 2.52 -14.27 -20.76
CA ILE A 89 3.85 -13.93 -21.28
C ILE A 89 4.60 -13.01 -20.32
N LYS A 90 3.96 -11.97 -19.79
CA LYS A 90 4.57 -11.07 -18.80
C LYS A 90 4.92 -11.80 -17.51
N GLN A 91 4.07 -12.72 -17.06
CA GLN A 91 4.34 -13.51 -15.86
C GLN A 91 5.59 -14.38 -16.05
N VAL A 92 5.65 -15.15 -17.14
CA VAL A 92 6.81 -16.00 -17.47
C VAL A 92 8.07 -15.15 -17.64
N TRP A 93 7.96 -13.99 -18.30
CA TRP A 93 9.08 -13.07 -18.49
C TRP A 93 9.60 -12.52 -17.15
N ASN A 94 8.72 -12.11 -16.26
CA ASN A 94 9.11 -11.67 -14.92
C ASN A 94 9.85 -12.77 -14.15
N MET A 95 9.32 -13.99 -14.18
CA MET A 95 9.94 -15.15 -13.53
C MET A 95 11.33 -15.44 -14.11
N PHE A 96 11.47 -15.44 -15.42
CA PHE A 96 12.75 -15.68 -16.10
C PHE A 96 13.78 -14.57 -15.77
N CYS A 97 13.40 -13.30 -15.92
CA CYS A 97 14.31 -12.18 -15.67
C CYS A 97 14.72 -12.10 -14.19
N SER A 98 13.78 -12.22 -13.26
CA SER A 98 14.10 -12.21 -11.83
C SER A 98 15.04 -13.36 -11.44
N PHE A 99 14.84 -14.55 -12.00
CA PHE A 99 15.70 -15.71 -11.79
C PHE A 99 17.13 -15.50 -12.31
N VAL A 100 17.27 -15.14 -13.60
CA VAL A 100 18.59 -14.98 -14.25
C VAL A 100 19.39 -13.84 -13.63
N LEU A 101 18.71 -12.70 -13.39
CA LEU A 101 19.39 -11.54 -12.82
C LEU A 101 19.74 -11.73 -11.34
N ALA A 102 18.94 -12.44 -10.58
CA ALA A 102 19.31 -12.79 -9.20
C ALA A 102 20.61 -13.63 -9.16
N ILE A 103 20.76 -14.61 -10.06
CA ILE A 103 22.02 -15.40 -10.16
C ILE A 103 23.19 -14.47 -10.54
N LYS A 104 23.02 -13.60 -11.55
CA LYS A 104 24.06 -12.64 -11.95
C LYS A 104 24.49 -11.74 -10.80
N LEU A 105 23.52 -11.21 -10.05
CA LEU A 105 23.78 -10.36 -8.89
C LEU A 105 24.41 -11.12 -7.72
N PHE A 106 24.10 -12.41 -7.56
CA PHE A 106 24.79 -13.23 -6.58
C PHE A 106 26.29 -13.31 -6.83
N PHE A 107 26.73 -13.52 -8.06
CA PHE A 107 28.17 -13.53 -8.39
C PHE A 107 28.83 -12.16 -8.22
N ARG A 108 28.08 -11.07 -8.34
CA ARG A 108 28.59 -9.70 -8.18
C ARG A 108 28.68 -9.26 -6.71
N TYR A 109 27.61 -9.48 -5.93
CA TYR A 109 27.46 -8.93 -4.57
C TYR A 109 27.70 -9.98 -3.47
N ARG A 110 27.58 -11.27 -3.79
CA ARG A 110 27.69 -12.36 -2.83
C ARG A 110 26.68 -12.23 -1.68
N TYR A 111 25.49 -11.74 -1.96
CA TYR A 111 24.44 -11.60 -0.96
C TYR A 111 24.11 -12.94 -0.32
N LYS A 112 23.68 -12.89 0.95
CA LYS A 112 23.40 -14.09 1.77
C LYS A 112 21.90 -14.35 1.90
N ARG A 113 21.10 -13.31 1.67
CA ARG A 113 19.64 -13.33 1.89
C ARG A 113 18.92 -12.75 0.69
N ILE A 114 17.76 -13.36 0.40
CA ILE A 114 16.77 -12.78 -0.53
C ILE A 114 15.49 -12.46 0.25
N ASP A 115 15.03 -11.24 0.15
CA ASP A 115 13.69 -10.82 0.53
C ASP A 115 12.83 -10.79 -0.73
N TRP A 116 11.99 -11.84 -0.91
CA TRP A 116 11.12 -11.98 -2.07
C TRP A 116 9.82 -11.23 -1.82
N GLY A 117 9.68 -10.04 -2.39
CA GLY A 117 8.71 -9.02 -2.03
C GLY A 117 7.23 -9.32 -2.34
N HIS A 118 6.90 -10.49 -2.89
CA HIS A 118 5.51 -10.94 -3.11
C HIS A 118 5.42 -12.41 -3.52
N GLY A 119 4.24 -13.03 -3.30
CA GLY A 119 4.02 -14.45 -3.60
C GLY A 119 3.78 -14.80 -5.07
N TYR A 120 3.68 -13.83 -6.00
CA TYR A 120 3.27 -14.14 -7.39
C TYR A 120 4.31 -14.93 -8.20
N ASP A 121 5.59 -14.60 -8.09
CA ASP A 121 6.68 -15.20 -8.89
C ASP A 121 7.46 -16.23 -8.06
N PHE A 122 6.79 -16.90 -7.12
CA PHE A 122 7.38 -17.89 -6.21
C PHE A 122 8.15 -19.03 -6.90
N PRO A 123 7.84 -19.49 -8.13
CA PRO A 123 8.65 -20.53 -8.77
C PRO A 123 10.11 -20.12 -8.98
N SER A 124 10.37 -18.83 -9.20
CA SER A 124 11.74 -18.32 -9.38
C SER A 124 12.55 -18.44 -8.08
N ILE A 125 11.99 -18.03 -6.92
CA ILE A 125 12.70 -18.13 -5.65
C ILE A 125 12.83 -19.59 -5.21
N LEU A 126 11.85 -20.43 -5.50
CA LEU A 126 11.95 -21.86 -5.25
C LEU A 126 13.16 -22.46 -5.97
N LEU A 127 13.32 -22.20 -7.27
CA LEU A 127 14.47 -22.66 -8.04
C LEU A 127 15.80 -22.08 -7.54
N LEU A 128 15.85 -20.77 -7.24
CA LEU A 128 17.03 -20.13 -6.68
C LEU A 128 17.48 -20.77 -5.37
N SER A 129 16.55 -21.18 -4.52
CA SER A 129 16.84 -21.82 -3.24
C SER A 129 17.50 -23.21 -3.35
N TYR A 130 17.46 -23.84 -4.52
CA TYR A 130 18.19 -25.08 -4.80
C TYR A 130 19.58 -24.84 -5.40
N ILE A 131 19.77 -23.70 -6.07
CA ILE A 131 20.99 -23.41 -6.84
C ILE A 131 21.96 -22.56 -6.02
N LEU A 132 21.46 -21.62 -5.22
CA LEU A 132 22.26 -20.68 -4.47
C LEU A 132 22.28 -21.01 -2.97
N PRO A 133 23.42 -20.87 -2.28
CA PRO A 133 23.53 -21.07 -0.83
C PRO A 133 23.03 -19.81 -0.09
N ILE A 134 21.72 -19.58 -0.13
CA ILE A 134 21.08 -18.38 0.41
C ILE A 134 19.94 -18.73 1.38
N GLN A 135 19.68 -17.82 2.31
CA GLN A 135 18.44 -17.77 3.05
C GLN A 135 17.43 -16.94 2.25
N PHE A 136 16.14 -17.27 2.34
CA PHE A 136 15.14 -16.40 1.76
C PHE A 136 13.89 -16.24 2.61
N PHE A 137 13.35 -15.03 2.59
CA PHE A 137 12.06 -14.69 3.14
C PHE A 137 11.09 -14.40 2.01
N ILE A 138 9.86 -14.88 2.13
CA ILE A 138 8.80 -14.57 1.17
C ILE A 138 7.76 -13.67 1.83
N TYR A 139 7.44 -12.57 1.14
CA TYR A 139 6.44 -11.61 1.59
C TYR A 139 5.10 -11.93 0.92
N VAL A 140 4.03 -11.89 1.68
CA VAL A 140 2.67 -12.16 1.20
C VAL A 140 1.71 -11.04 1.63
N HIS A 141 0.85 -10.64 0.68
CA HIS A 141 0.03 -9.44 0.78
C HIS A 141 -1.47 -9.69 0.62
N GLY A 142 -1.91 -10.96 0.64
CA GLY A 142 -3.30 -11.37 0.51
C GLY A 142 -3.66 -11.83 -0.90
N ASN A 143 -3.66 -10.95 -1.91
CA ASN A 143 -4.03 -11.33 -3.28
C ASN A 143 -3.09 -12.37 -3.92
N ASP A 144 -1.85 -12.36 -3.58
CA ASP A 144 -0.82 -13.29 -4.07
C ASP A 144 -0.98 -14.71 -3.51
N ILE A 145 -1.64 -14.85 -2.36
CA ILE A 145 -2.02 -16.15 -1.78
C ILE A 145 -3.17 -16.79 -2.57
N LEU A 146 -4.09 -15.98 -3.10
CA LEU A 146 -5.26 -16.48 -3.80
C LEU A 146 -4.94 -17.08 -5.18
N CYS A 147 -3.84 -16.66 -5.81
CA CYS A 147 -3.43 -17.12 -7.11
C CYS A 147 -3.06 -18.63 -7.13
N PRO A 148 -2.21 -19.16 -6.25
CA PRO A 148 -1.87 -20.58 -6.20
C PRO A 148 -3.07 -21.49 -5.90
N LEU A 149 -4.08 -21.01 -5.18
CA LEU A 149 -5.28 -21.80 -4.84
C LEU A 149 -6.14 -22.19 -6.05
N ARG A 150 -5.97 -21.50 -7.19
CA ARG A 150 -6.73 -21.81 -8.41
C ARG A 150 -6.30 -23.09 -9.12
N ASN A 151 -5.12 -23.62 -8.78
CA ASN A 151 -4.56 -24.80 -9.43
C ASN A 151 -3.84 -25.67 -8.39
N PRO A 152 -4.19 -26.97 -8.27
CA PRO A 152 -3.62 -27.86 -7.26
C PRO A 152 -2.10 -28.06 -7.41
N ILE A 153 -1.56 -28.01 -8.62
CA ILE A 153 -0.12 -28.11 -8.86
C ILE A 153 0.57 -26.85 -8.35
N LEU A 154 0.04 -25.65 -8.69
CA LEU A 154 0.59 -24.40 -8.19
C LEU A 154 0.47 -24.29 -6.68
N LYS A 155 -0.64 -24.77 -6.09
CA LYS A 155 -0.80 -24.84 -4.64
C LYS A 155 0.32 -25.65 -4.02
N LYS A 156 0.57 -26.86 -4.52
CA LYS A 156 1.61 -27.74 -3.99
C LYS A 156 3.02 -27.17 -4.15
N LEU A 157 3.30 -26.56 -5.29
CA LEU A 157 4.58 -25.86 -5.50
C LEU A 157 4.76 -24.66 -4.56
N PHE A 158 3.69 -23.95 -4.27
CA PHE A 158 3.74 -22.84 -3.31
C PHE A 158 3.97 -23.35 -1.88
N GLU A 159 3.32 -24.44 -1.47
CA GLU A 159 3.58 -25.11 -0.20
C GLU A 159 5.07 -25.52 -0.06
N PHE A 160 5.66 -26.09 -1.12
CA PHE A 160 7.09 -26.37 -1.13
C PHE A 160 7.96 -25.12 -0.98
N THR A 161 7.55 -24.01 -1.62
CA THR A 161 8.26 -22.74 -1.50
C THR A 161 8.20 -22.22 -0.07
N LEU A 162 7.00 -22.23 0.53
CA LEU A 162 6.79 -21.83 1.92
C LEU A 162 7.63 -22.70 2.87
N GLN A 163 7.59 -24.02 2.69
CA GLN A 163 8.33 -24.98 3.53
C GLN A 163 9.85 -24.80 3.47
N ARG A 164 10.38 -24.33 2.33
CA ARG A 164 11.82 -24.08 2.17
C ARG A 164 12.25 -22.69 2.62
N SER A 165 11.31 -21.78 2.81
CA SER A 165 11.63 -20.41 3.23
C SER A 165 12.24 -20.40 4.64
N THR A 166 13.15 -19.47 4.89
CA THR A 166 13.68 -19.18 6.23
C THR A 166 12.60 -18.55 7.10
N GLY A 167 11.66 -17.85 6.47
CA GLY A 167 10.50 -17.28 7.12
C GLY A 167 9.54 -16.63 6.11
N ILE A 168 8.31 -16.43 6.56
CA ILE A 168 7.23 -15.85 5.78
C ILE A 168 6.81 -14.55 6.45
N ILE A 169 6.76 -13.46 5.68
CA ILE A 169 6.36 -12.15 6.17
C ILE A 169 4.96 -11.84 5.65
N CYS A 170 4.00 -11.73 6.54
CA CYS A 170 2.61 -11.36 6.23
C CYS A 170 2.38 -9.88 6.55
N ASN A 171 1.71 -9.17 5.67
CA ASN A 171 1.40 -7.75 5.86
C ASN A 171 0.25 -7.49 6.84
N SER A 172 -0.43 -8.55 7.32
CA SER A 172 -1.48 -8.48 8.32
C SER A 172 -1.70 -9.82 9.01
N SER A 173 -2.36 -9.79 10.17
CA SER A 173 -2.80 -10.98 10.90
C SER A 173 -3.75 -11.83 10.06
N PHE A 174 -4.69 -11.19 9.35
CA PHE A 174 -5.57 -11.88 8.40
C PHE A 174 -4.77 -12.66 7.33
N THR A 175 -3.75 -12.04 6.74
CA THR A 175 -2.94 -12.68 5.71
C THR A 175 -2.20 -13.90 6.26
N ARG A 176 -1.66 -13.82 7.48
CA ARG A 176 -1.05 -14.96 8.21
C ARG A 176 -2.04 -16.09 8.42
N ASP A 177 -3.21 -15.78 8.97
CA ASP A 177 -4.20 -16.78 9.37
C ASP A 177 -4.80 -17.46 8.14
N TYR A 178 -5.11 -16.69 7.10
CA TYR A 178 -5.59 -17.20 5.82
C TYR A 178 -4.54 -18.09 5.12
N LEU A 179 -3.26 -17.70 5.16
CA LEU A 179 -2.17 -18.53 4.63
C LEU A 179 -2.08 -19.86 5.38
N SER A 180 -2.11 -19.84 6.70
CA SER A 180 -2.02 -21.03 7.56
C SER A 180 -3.22 -21.97 7.41
N GLU A 181 -4.40 -21.42 7.14
CA GLU A 181 -5.61 -22.23 6.88
C GLU A 181 -5.55 -22.94 5.51
N LYS A 182 -5.00 -22.29 4.49
CA LYS A 182 -5.11 -22.78 3.10
C LYS A 182 -3.91 -23.61 2.64
N PHE A 183 -2.76 -23.50 3.29
CA PHE A 183 -1.52 -24.15 2.87
C PHE A 183 -0.87 -24.91 4.03
N ASN A 184 -0.17 -26.01 3.68
CA ASN A 184 0.57 -26.82 4.64
C ASN A 184 2.06 -26.48 4.60
N PHE A 185 2.59 -25.90 5.71
CA PHE A 185 4.01 -25.55 5.87
C PHE A 185 4.34 -25.42 7.37
N ASN A 186 5.66 -25.47 7.71
CA ASN A 186 6.15 -25.35 9.09
C ASN A 186 7.12 -24.17 9.29
N SER A 187 7.36 -23.37 8.25
CA SER A 187 8.29 -22.24 8.34
C SER A 187 7.74 -21.14 9.26
N PRO A 188 8.60 -20.44 10.01
CA PRO A 188 8.20 -19.34 10.87
C PRO A 188 7.45 -18.27 10.09
N THR A 189 6.37 -17.77 10.67
CA THR A 189 5.54 -16.72 10.04
C THR A 189 5.50 -15.51 10.95
N TYR A 190 5.76 -14.34 10.38
CA TYR A 190 5.82 -13.05 11.07
C TYR A 190 4.78 -12.11 10.48
N VAL A 191 4.09 -11.37 11.33
CA VAL A 191 3.23 -10.26 10.90
C VAL A 191 4.02 -8.97 11.04
N ILE A 192 4.22 -8.28 9.91
CA ILE A 192 4.86 -6.96 9.86
C ILE A 192 3.91 -6.06 9.08
N ASN A 193 3.19 -5.21 9.78
CA ASN A 193 2.24 -4.30 9.15
C ASN A 193 2.97 -3.22 8.33
N PRO A 194 2.37 -2.74 7.21
CA PRO A 194 2.86 -1.57 6.50
C PRO A 194 2.91 -0.34 7.40
N VAL A 195 4.00 0.41 7.35
CA VAL A 195 4.17 1.67 8.08
C VAL A 195 4.02 2.87 7.15
N VAL A 196 3.50 3.94 7.67
CA VAL A 196 3.38 5.21 6.93
C VAL A 196 4.73 5.91 6.91
N ARG A 197 5.25 6.18 5.73
CA ARG A 197 6.47 6.96 5.55
C ARG A 197 6.16 8.46 5.58
N ALA A 198 6.74 9.18 6.54
CA ALA A 198 6.53 10.62 6.67
C ALA A 198 7.04 11.42 5.45
N ASP A 199 8.17 11.00 4.86
CA ASP A 199 8.78 11.60 3.68
C ASP A 199 7.90 11.54 2.43
N LYS A 200 6.96 10.58 2.36
CA LYS A 200 5.96 10.47 1.30
C LYS A 200 5.14 11.75 1.13
N PHE A 201 4.82 12.42 2.22
CA PHE A 201 3.93 13.58 2.27
C PHE A 201 4.66 14.92 2.26
N GLY A 202 6.00 14.90 2.13
CA GLY A 202 6.83 16.10 2.13
C GLY A 202 6.98 16.74 3.51
N ASP A 203 7.87 17.73 3.60
CA ASP A 203 8.32 18.35 4.86
C ASP A 203 7.20 19.12 5.59
N ASN A 204 6.19 19.59 4.86
CA ASN A 204 5.09 20.38 5.40
C ASN A 204 3.92 19.54 5.95
N SER A 205 3.98 18.22 5.87
CA SER A 205 2.89 17.31 6.26
C SER A 205 2.49 17.39 7.75
N ARG A 206 3.33 18.02 8.56
CA ARG A 206 3.09 18.29 10.00
C ARG A 206 3.03 19.76 10.34
N ASN A 207 3.18 20.66 9.38
CA ASN A 207 3.09 22.09 9.60
C ASN A 207 1.62 22.51 9.65
N GLN A 208 1.15 22.92 10.83
CA GLN A 208 -0.26 23.25 11.06
C GLN A 208 -0.74 24.39 10.15
N GLN A 209 0.04 25.46 10.00
CA GLN A 209 -0.33 26.57 9.13
C GLN A 209 -0.43 26.15 7.65
N TYR A 210 0.47 25.27 7.20
CA TYR A 210 0.38 24.69 5.85
C TYR A 210 -0.90 23.87 5.69
N LEU A 211 -1.21 23.00 6.65
CA LEU A 211 -2.40 22.13 6.59
C LEU A 211 -3.71 22.94 6.62
N GLU A 212 -3.77 24.03 7.38
CA GLU A 212 -4.92 24.95 7.37
C GLU A 212 -5.09 25.63 6.01
N ASN A 213 -4.01 26.15 5.43
CA ASN A 213 -4.04 26.75 4.10
C ASN A 213 -4.41 25.73 3.02
N ALA A 214 -3.86 24.52 3.07
CA ALA A 214 -4.17 23.43 2.16
C ALA A 214 -5.66 23.05 2.24
N ARG A 215 -6.22 22.97 3.46
CA ARG A 215 -7.65 22.75 3.69
C ARG A 215 -8.50 23.82 2.99
N LEU A 216 -8.18 25.09 3.16
CA LEU A 216 -8.89 26.20 2.54
C LEU A 216 -8.78 26.17 1.00
N ASN A 217 -7.60 25.89 0.48
CA ASN A 217 -7.33 25.83 -0.96
C ASN A 217 -8.13 24.72 -1.65
N ILE A 218 -8.15 23.50 -1.08
CA ILE A 218 -8.93 22.38 -1.63
C ILE A 218 -10.42 22.66 -1.55
N ARG A 219 -10.92 23.24 -0.44
CA ARG A 219 -12.33 23.62 -0.31
C ARG A 219 -12.71 24.67 -1.32
N LYS A 220 -11.89 25.69 -1.53
CA LYS A 220 -12.09 26.71 -2.57
C LYS A 220 -12.09 26.12 -3.98
N LYS A 221 -11.13 25.22 -4.27
CA LYS A 221 -11.02 24.52 -5.57
C LYS A 221 -12.32 23.83 -5.98
N TYR A 222 -13.01 23.22 -5.02
CA TYR A 222 -14.24 22.45 -5.27
C TYR A 222 -15.52 23.18 -4.84
N ASN A 223 -15.44 24.48 -4.50
CA ASN A 223 -16.58 25.28 -4.00
C ASN A 223 -17.26 24.62 -2.79
N ILE A 224 -16.50 24.09 -1.85
CA ILE A 224 -17.00 23.45 -0.63
C ILE A 224 -17.10 24.50 0.47
N PRO A 225 -18.28 24.71 1.08
CA PRO A 225 -18.44 25.63 2.20
C PRO A 225 -17.57 25.22 3.40
N GLU A 226 -17.14 26.20 4.20
CA GLU A 226 -16.28 25.93 5.36
C GLU A 226 -16.93 25.03 6.40
N ASN A 227 -18.24 25.15 6.59
CA ASN A 227 -19.04 24.35 7.53
C ASN A 227 -19.47 22.99 6.98
N ALA A 228 -19.09 22.64 5.75
CA ALA A 228 -19.43 21.33 5.17
C ALA A 228 -18.50 20.25 5.72
N ILE A 229 -19.03 19.05 5.88
CA ILE A 229 -18.24 17.84 6.16
C ILE A 229 -17.67 17.31 4.84
N VAL A 230 -16.38 17.03 4.83
CA VAL A 230 -15.69 16.46 3.67
C VAL A 230 -15.29 15.00 3.95
N ILE A 231 -15.87 14.09 3.19
CA ILE A 231 -15.46 12.68 3.15
C ILE A 231 -14.38 12.54 2.07
N LEU A 232 -13.32 11.78 2.34
CA LEU A 232 -12.25 11.47 1.39
C LEU A 232 -12.10 9.98 1.20
N SER A 233 -11.88 9.55 -0.03
CA SER A 233 -11.34 8.21 -0.35
C SER A 233 -10.16 8.34 -1.30
N VAL A 234 -9.13 7.53 -1.06
CA VAL A 234 -7.89 7.51 -1.86
C VAL A 234 -7.60 6.09 -2.34
N GLY A 235 -7.48 5.91 -3.67
CA GLY A 235 -7.09 4.60 -4.20
C GLY A 235 -7.49 4.38 -5.65
N ARG A 236 -7.08 3.23 -6.20
CA ARG A 236 -7.45 2.84 -7.55
C ARG A 236 -8.97 2.66 -7.67
N LEU A 237 -9.58 3.25 -8.70
CA LEU A 237 -11.02 3.13 -8.94
C LEU A 237 -11.36 1.74 -9.50
N VAL A 238 -11.54 0.79 -8.59
CA VAL A 238 -11.99 -0.59 -8.84
C VAL A 238 -13.16 -0.91 -7.93
N LYS A 239 -14.09 -1.77 -8.38
CA LYS A 239 -15.37 -2.03 -7.69
C LYS A 239 -15.17 -2.36 -6.21
N ARG A 240 -14.26 -3.29 -5.91
CA ARG A 240 -14.03 -3.77 -4.54
C ARG A 240 -13.63 -2.69 -3.53
N LYS A 241 -13.21 -1.50 -3.96
CA LYS A 241 -12.84 -0.39 -3.05
C LYS A 241 -14.03 0.38 -2.48
N GLY A 242 -15.27 0.10 -2.95
CA GLY A 242 -16.49 0.59 -2.33
C GLY A 242 -16.79 2.09 -2.52
N PHE A 243 -16.19 2.77 -3.51
CA PHE A 243 -16.51 4.18 -3.79
C PHE A 243 -18.00 4.39 -4.08
N GLY A 244 -18.61 3.47 -4.84
CA GLY A 244 -20.03 3.52 -5.15
C GLY A 244 -20.91 3.43 -3.91
N THR A 245 -20.51 2.65 -2.91
CA THR A 245 -21.24 2.51 -1.64
C THR A 245 -21.24 3.82 -0.84
N VAL A 246 -20.12 4.56 -0.83
CA VAL A 246 -20.09 5.89 -0.21
C VAL A 246 -21.01 6.85 -0.94
N ILE A 247 -21.04 6.86 -2.30
CA ILE A 247 -21.94 7.69 -3.11
C ILE A 247 -23.40 7.37 -2.80
N ASP A 248 -23.78 6.09 -2.70
CA ASP A 248 -25.16 5.69 -2.41
C ASP A 248 -25.65 6.24 -1.06
N ASN A 249 -24.77 6.24 -0.06
CA ASN A 249 -25.10 6.74 1.26
C ASN A 249 -25.11 8.29 1.34
N LEU A 250 -24.41 8.98 0.44
CA LEU A 250 -24.30 10.43 0.47
C LEU A 250 -25.69 11.11 0.34
N LYS A 251 -26.57 10.55 -0.49
CA LYS A 251 -27.93 11.08 -0.65
C LYS A 251 -28.71 11.05 0.65
N GLN A 252 -28.63 9.96 1.43
CA GLN A 252 -29.32 9.85 2.70
C GLN A 252 -28.83 10.88 3.73
N LEU A 253 -27.53 11.20 3.74
CA LEU A 253 -26.97 12.24 4.61
C LEU A 253 -27.50 13.62 4.22
N LEU A 254 -27.59 13.93 2.92
CA LEU A 254 -28.13 15.19 2.41
C LEU A 254 -29.65 15.32 2.70
N ASP A 255 -30.41 14.24 2.55
CA ASP A 255 -31.87 14.22 2.85
C ASP A 255 -32.16 14.44 4.34
N ARG A 256 -31.18 14.19 5.22
CA ARG A 256 -31.22 14.53 6.66
C ARG A 256 -30.76 15.97 6.96
N GLY A 257 -30.48 16.77 5.94
CA GLY A 257 -30.05 18.17 6.07
C GLY A 257 -28.58 18.38 6.37
N LEU A 258 -27.74 17.32 6.31
CA LEU A 258 -26.31 17.44 6.52
C LEU A 258 -25.64 18.04 5.26
N ASN A 259 -24.73 18.98 5.47
CA ASN A 259 -23.94 19.58 4.39
C ASN A 259 -22.67 18.75 4.17
N VAL A 260 -22.73 17.73 3.30
CA VAL A 260 -21.65 16.79 3.08
C VAL A 260 -21.15 16.85 1.64
N HIS A 261 -19.83 16.81 1.47
CA HIS A 261 -19.14 16.66 0.18
C HIS A 261 -18.25 15.44 0.20
N TYR A 262 -18.05 14.82 -0.96
CA TYR A 262 -17.20 13.65 -1.11
C TYR A 262 -16.11 13.89 -2.15
N ILE A 263 -14.85 13.73 -1.78
CA ILE A 263 -13.69 13.83 -2.68
C ILE A 263 -13.13 12.45 -2.93
N ILE A 264 -12.90 12.10 -4.18
CA ILE A 264 -12.36 10.83 -4.64
C ILE A 264 -11.03 11.08 -5.33
N CYS A 265 -9.92 10.64 -4.70
CA CYS A 265 -8.58 10.68 -5.27
C CYS A 265 -8.22 9.32 -5.86
N GLY A 266 -7.95 9.29 -7.16
CA GLY A 266 -7.54 8.09 -7.87
C GLY A 266 -8.04 8.01 -9.31
N ARG A 267 -7.56 7.00 -10.02
CA ARG A 267 -7.98 6.65 -11.40
C ARG A 267 -8.24 5.16 -11.49
N GLY A 268 -9.10 4.76 -12.42
CA GLY A 268 -9.36 3.34 -12.65
C GLY A 268 -10.52 3.05 -13.58
N LYS A 269 -10.77 1.76 -13.76
CA LYS A 269 -11.69 1.26 -14.81
C LYS A 269 -13.16 1.64 -14.58
N ILE A 270 -13.56 1.92 -13.32
CA ILE A 270 -14.95 2.20 -12.97
C ILE A 270 -15.25 3.71 -12.88
N GLN A 271 -14.31 4.58 -13.28
CA GLN A 271 -14.52 6.02 -13.16
C GLN A 271 -15.81 6.47 -13.85
N SER A 272 -16.01 6.10 -15.11
CA SER A 272 -17.23 6.47 -15.85
C SER A 272 -18.51 5.90 -15.22
N GLU A 273 -18.45 4.70 -14.63
CA GLU A 273 -19.57 4.11 -13.89
C GLU A 273 -19.93 4.95 -12.64
N LEU A 274 -18.91 5.41 -11.92
CA LEU A 274 -19.10 6.27 -10.74
C LEU A 274 -19.63 7.65 -11.12
N GLU A 275 -19.12 8.27 -12.20
CA GLU A 275 -19.59 9.56 -12.72
C GLU A 275 -21.05 9.49 -13.17
N GLN A 276 -21.43 8.40 -13.86
CA GLN A 276 -22.83 8.15 -14.23
C GLN A 276 -23.73 7.99 -12.99
N LYS A 277 -23.28 7.25 -11.98
CA LYS A 277 -24.01 7.08 -10.69
C LYS A 277 -24.23 8.43 -10.00
N VAL A 278 -23.20 9.27 -9.94
CA VAL A 278 -23.28 10.63 -9.36
C VAL A 278 -24.29 11.49 -10.10
N SER A 279 -24.33 11.42 -11.44
CA SER A 279 -25.31 12.14 -12.26
C SER A 279 -26.73 11.64 -12.02
N GLN A 280 -26.95 10.31 -12.00
CA GLN A 280 -28.26 9.70 -11.74
C GLN A 280 -28.85 10.08 -10.38
N LEU A 281 -27.98 10.17 -9.36
CA LEU A 281 -28.36 10.56 -8.01
C LEU A 281 -28.42 12.10 -7.80
N GLN A 282 -28.16 12.89 -8.84
CA GLN A 282 -28.11 14.36 -8.81
C GLN A 282 -27.08 14.93 -7.81
N LEU A 283 -25.94 14.21 -7.62
CA LEU A 283 -24.89 14.54 -6.66
C LEU A 283 -23.69 15.29 -7.29
N THR A 284 -23.80 15.79 -8.51
CA THR A 284 -22.68 16.39 -9.27
C THR A 284 -22.01 17.58 -8.55
N ARG A 285 -22.76 18.31 -7.71
CA ARG A 285 -22.21 19.40 -6.88
C ARG A 285 -21.63 18.95 -5.55
N ARG A 286 -21.75 17.67 -5.21
CA ARG A 286 -21.38 17.09 -3.92
C ARG A 286 -20.26 16.06 -4.00
N VAL A 287 -20.06 15.45 -5.16
CA VAL A 287 -19.00 14.45 -5.40
C VAL A 287 -17.97 15.02 -6.36
N HIS A 288 -16.70 15.00 -5.95
CA HIS A 288 -15.58 15.58 -6.67
C HIS A 288 -14.54 14.53 -7.01
N PHE A 289 -14.29 14.33 -8.30
CA PHE A 289 -13.24 13.43 -8.78
C PHE A 289 -11.94 14.23 -8.96
N ALA A 290 -10.95 14.01 -8.07
CA ALA A 290 -9.65 14.67 -8.13
C ALA A 290 -8.73 14.06 -9.21
N GLY A 291 -9.05 12.85 -9.68
CA GLY A 291 -8.17 12.10 -10.57
C GLY A 291 -6.95 11.55 -9.83
N PHE A 292 -5.86 11.33 -10.55
CA PHE A 292 -4.59 10.98 -9.94
C PHE A 292 -4.04 12.18 -9.16
N VAL A 293 -3.65 11.93 -7.93
CA VAL A 293 -3.03 12.89 -7.03
C VAL A 293 -1.68 12.31 -6.61
N SER A 294 -0.60 13.08 -6.75
CA SER A 294 0.73 12.64 -6.34
C SER A 294 0.82 12.49 -4.82
N ASP A 295 1.77 11.71 -4.33
CA ASP A 295 1.98 11.51 -2.89
C ASP A 295 2.17 12.83 -2.14
N ALA A 296 2.94 13.76 -2.70
CA ALA A 296 3.15 15.09 -2.12
C ALA A 296 1.85 15.91 -2.03
N ASP A 297 1.02 15.87 -3.09
CA ASP A 297 -0.24 16.60 -3.14
C ASP A 297 -1.36 15.94 -2.29
N LEU A 298 -1.23 14.65 -1.94
CA LEU A 298 -2.19 13.97 -1.06
C LEU A 298 -2.29 14.62 0.32
N THR A 299 -1.23 15.26 0.79
CA THR A 299 -1.23 16.06 2.03
C THR A 299 -2.38 17.05 2.06
N ASP A 300 -2.61 17.77 0.96
CA ASP A 300 -3.66 18.78 0.87
C ASP A 300 -5.07 18.18 0.97
N TYR A 301 -5.25 17.01 0.36
CA TYR A 301 -6.54 16.30 0.41
C TYR A 301 -6.83 15.70 1.77
N TYR A 302 -5.81 15.11 2.42
CA TYR A 302 -5.95 14.65 3.81
C TYR A 302 -6.18 15.83 4.76
N ALA A 303 -5.53 16.97 4.58
CA ALA A 303 -5.78 18.17 5.36
C ALA A 303 -7.23 18.66 5.20
N ALA A 304 -7.77 18.63 3.97
CA ALA A 304 -9.10 19.13 3.64
C ALA A 304 -10.23 18.24 4.18
N CYS A 305 -10.03 16.93 4.37
CA CYS A 305 -11.07 16.03 4.79
C CYS A 305 -11.35 16.07 6.31
N ASP A 306 -12.57 15.70 6.66
CA ASP A 306 -13.03 15.53 8.04
C ASP A 306 -13.19 14.05 8.40
N ILE A 307 -13.47 13.20 7.39
CA ILE A 307 -13.68 11.75 7.53
C ILE A 307 -13.00 11.06 6.35
N PHE A 308 -12.23 10.03 6.63
CA PHE A 308 -11.75 9.12 5.59
C PHE A 308 -12.67 7.90 5.50
N ALA A 309 -13.17 7.56 4.32
CA ALA A 309 -14.06 6.42 4.13
C ALA A 309 -13.62 5.54 2.97
N MET A 310 -13.40 4.26 3.19
CA MET A 310 -13.20 3.28 2.13
C MET A 310 -13.84 1.96 2.51
N LEU A 311 -14.93 1.62 1.82
CA LEU A 311 -15.81 0.50 2.14
C LEU A 311 -15.48 -0.71 1.25
N THR A 312 -14.28 -1.26 1.44
CA THR A 312 -13.80 -2.39 0.63
C THR A 312 -14.61 -3.66 0.89
N TYR A 313 -14.70 -4.53 -0.12
CA TYR A 313 -15.30 -5.86 0.03
C TYR A 313 -14.42 -6.94 -0.62
N PHE A 314 -14.68 -8.20 -0.27
CA PHE A 314 -14.01 -9.33 -0.90
C PHE A 314 -14.58 -9.58 -2.29
N ASP A 315 -13.75 -9.45 -3.32
CA ASP A 315 -14.10 -9.76 -4.71
C ASP A 315 -13.71 -11.19 -5.02
N ALA A 316 -14.65 -12.12 -4.78
CA ALA A 316 -14.44 -13.55 -5.01
C ALA A 316 -14.18 -13.88 -6.49
N GLN A 317 -14.82 -13.14 -7.44
CA GLN A 317 -14.68 -13.38 -8.88
C GLN A 317 -13.26 -13.08 -9.36
N ASN A 318 -12.67 -12.00 -8.88
CA ASN A 318 -11.31 -11.59 -9.23
C ASN A 318 -10.25 -12.09 -8.23
N ALA A 319 -10.66 -12.86 -7.22
CA ALA A 319 -9.81 -13.28 -6.11
C ALA A 319 -8.99 -12.10 -5.55
N SER A 320 -9.70 -11.07 -5.10
CA SER A 320 -9.08 -9.83 -4.65
C SER A 320 -9.63 -9.39 -3.30
N ILE A 321 -8.73 -9.22 -2.35
CA ILE A 321 -9.02 -8.81 -0.98
C ILE A 321 -8.11 -7.65 -0.56
N GLU A 322 -8.52 -6.88 0.45
CA GLU A 322 -7.65 -5.89 1.08
C GLU A 322 -6.69 -6.58 2.04
N GLY A 323 -5.39 -6.52 1.77
CA GLY A 323 -4.39 -7.18 2.61
C GLY A 323 -4.08 -6.43 3.91
N PHE A 324 -4.19 -5.10 3.92
CA PHE A 324 -4.01 -4.23 5.08
C PHE A 324 -4.76 -2.90 4.89
N GLY A 325 -4.51 -2.21 3.75
CA GLY A 325 -5.10 -0.91 3.47
C GLY A 325 -4.30 0.24 4.07
N ILE A 326 -3.07 0.46 3.59
CA ILE A 326 -2.17 1.52 4.09
C ILE A 326 -2.82 2.91 4.12
N VAL A 327 -3.77 3.20 3.24
CA VAL A 327 -4.49 4.48 3.19
C VAL A 327 -5.30 4.79 4.45
N TYR A 328 -5.69 3.77 5.22
CA TYR A 328 -6.31 3.96 6.53
C TYR A 328 -5.30 4.48 7.56
N ALA A 329 -4.09 3.92 7.55
CA ALA A 329 -3.00 4.41 8.38
C ALA A 329 -2.54 5.80 7.92
N GLU A 330 -2.54 6.10 6.63
CA GLU A 330 -2.27 7.44 6.10
C GLU A 330 -3.31 8.46 6.60
N ALA A 331 -4.60 8.13 6.59
CA ALA A 331 -5.64 8.96 7.20
C ALA A 331 -5.40 9.18 8.69
N GLY A 332 -5.01 8.13 9.42
CA GLY A 332 -4.59 8.21 10.82
C GLY A 332 -3.39 9.13 11.02
N TYR A 333 -2.37 9.09 10.14
CA TYR A 333 -1.23 10.00 10.18
C TYR A 333 -1.65 11.47 10.18
N PHE A 334 -2.71 11.83 9.46
CA PHE A 334 -3.31 13.17 9.43
C PHE A 334 -4.39 13.38 10.49
N GLY A 335 -4.55 12.47 11.44
CA GLY A 335 -5.53 12.60 12.52
C GLY A 335 -6.98 12.52 12.04
N LYS A 336 -7.25 11.80 10.94
CA LYS A 336 -8.60 11.67 10.40
C LYS A 336 -9.25 10.39 10.89
N PRO A 337 -10.49 10.45 11.39
CA PRO A 337 -11.27 9.26 11.73
C PRO A 337 -11.57 8.46 10.46
N VAL A 338 -11.58 7.15 10.58
CA VAL A 338 -11.74 6.23 9.45
C VAL A 338 -13.08 5.50 9.54
N ILE A 339 -13.76 5.35 8.38
CA ILE A 339 -14.81 4.35 8.19
C ILE A 339 -14.29 3.31 7.22
N ALA A 340 -14.24 2.06 7.66
CA ALA A 340 -13.71 0.95 6.87
C ALA A 340 -14.59 -0.30 7.00
N SER A 341 -14.52 -1.20 6.03
CA SER A 341 -15.22 -2.48 6.12
C SER A 341 -14.40 -3.49 6.92
N ARG A 342 -15.08 -4.36 7.67
CA ARG A 342 -14.49 -5.50 8.37
C ARG A 342 -14.20 -6.62 7.37
N VAL A 343 -13.14 -6.45 6.57
CA VAL A 343 -12.76 -7.36 5.47
C VAL A 343 -11.25 -7.49 5.35
N GLY A 344 -10.76 -8.72 5.32
CA GLY A 344 -9.34 -8.99 5.12
C GLY A 344 -8.47 -8.43 6.24
N GLY A 345 -7.34 -7.82 5.88
CA GLY A 345 -6.40 -7.26 6.84
C GLY A 345 -6.73 -5.84 7.31
N VAL A 346 -7.92 -5.33 7.05
CA VAL A 346 -8.31 -3.96 7.45
C VAL A 346 -8.34 -3.80 8.98
N GLU A 347 -8.66 -4.86 9.72
CA GLU A 347 -8.72 -4.83 11.19
C GLU A 347 -7.35 -4.61 11.84
N ASP A 348 -6.25 -4.88 11.15
CA ASP A 348 -4.90 -4.54 11.61
C ASP A 348 -4.59 -3.04 11.49
N ALA A 349 -5.25 -2.33 10.57
CA ALA A 349 -5.08 -0.90 10.36
C ALA A 349 -6.13 -0.06 11.09
N VAL A 350 -7.34 -0.60 11.25
CA VAL A 350 -8.49 0.11 11.84
C VAL A 350 -9.06 -0.70 12.99
N HIS A 351 -8.94 -0.17 14.20
CA HIS A 351 -9.51 -0.75 15.41
C HIS A 351 -10.85 -0.07 15.71
N HIS A 352 -11.90 -0.87 15.73
CA HIS A 352 -13.27 -0.37 15.91
C HIS A 352 -13.43 0.42 17.21
N GLU A 353 -14.06 1.62 17.14
CA GLU A 353 -14.26 2.57 18.23
C GLU A 353 -12.97 3.15 18.86
N GLU A 354 -11.78 2.80 18.33
CA GLU A 354 -10.52 3.36 18.79
C GLU A 354 -9.99 4.44 17.81
N ASN A 355 -9.71 4.06 16.55
CA ASN A 355 -9.21 4.96 15.51
C ASN A 355 -10.14 5.06 14.30
N GLY A 356 -11.26 4.33 14.32
CA GLY A 356 -12.26 4.34 13.25
C GLY A 356 -13.46 3.50 13.58
N LEU A 357 -14.40 3.44 12.63
CA LEU A 357 -15.58 2.60 12.69
C LEU A 357 -15.47 1.49 11.64
N LEU A 358 -15.48 0.24 12.09
CA LEU A 358 -15.55 -0.93 11.23
C LEU A 358 -17.01 -1.33 11.01
N VAL A 359 -17.40 -1.52 9.76
CA VAL A 359 -18.75 -1.90 9.36
C VAL A 359 -18.75 -3.19 8.55
N ASN A 360 -19.85 -3.93 8.58
CA ASN A 360 -20.07 -5.01 7.65
C ASN A 360 -20.34 -4.44 6.24
N PRO A 361 -19.55 -4.78 5.20
CA PRO A 361 -19.75 -4.26 3.84
C PRO A 361 -21.09 -4.66 3.22
N ASP A 362 -21.73 -5.73 3.72
CA ASP A 362 -23.00 -6.24 3.24
C ASP A 362 -24.20 -5.67 4.06
N SER A 363 -23.95 -4.79 5.03
CA SER A 363 -24.99 -4.14 5.85
C SER A 363 -25.10 -2.64 5.51
N PRO A 364 -26.06 -2.25 4.65
CA PRO A 364 -26.33 -0.83 4.35
C PRO A 364 -26.66 -0.01 5.62
N GLU A 365 -27.29 -0.65 6.61
CA GLU A 365 -27.66 -0.01 7.86
C GLU A 365 -26.43 0.35 8.71
N GLU A 366 -25.48 -0.59 8.90
CA GLU A 366 -24.23 -0.30 9.61
C GLU A 366 -23.44 0.82 8.92
N ILE A 367 -23.36 0.78 7.59
CA ILE A 367 -22.66 1.78 6.78
C ILE A 367 -23.27 3.16 6.96
N SER A 368 -24.61 3.26 6.80
CA SER A 368 -25.31 4.54 6.93
C SER A 368 -25.23 5.09 8.35
N THR A 369 -25.33 4.22 9.37
CA THR A 369 -25.19 4.60 10.77
C THR A 369 -23.80 5.13 11.09
N ALA A 370 -22.73 4.45 10.63
CA ALA A 370 -21.37 4.88 10.87
C ALA A 370 -21.05 6.23 10.20
N LEU A 371 -21.51 6.41 8.95
CA LEU A 371 -21.36 7.68 8.23
C LEU A 371 -22.10 8.80 8.97
N LEU A 372 -23.36 8.55 9.39
CA LEU A 372 -24.16 9.52 10.11
C LEU A 372 -23.50 9.93 11.43
N ARG A 373 -23.08 8.96 12.25
CA ARG A 373 -22.40 9.22 13.52
C ARG A 373 -21.18 10.14 13.36
N LEU A 374 -20.33 9.86 12.39
CA LEU A 374 -19.15 10.70 12.16
C LEU A 374 -19.51 12.04 11.53
N CYS A 375 -20.59 12.16 10.77
CA CYS A 375 -21.03 13.48 10.25
C CYS A 375 -21.60 14.37 11.36
N GLU A 376 -22.34 13.83 12.31
CA GLU A 376 -23.03 14.58 13.35
C GLU A 376 -22.14 14.87 14.57
N ASP A 377 -21.25 13.94 14.95
CA ASP A 377 -20.47 14.01 16.18
C ASP A 377 -19.01 14.47 15.93
N ASN A 378 -18.75 15.76 16.17
CA ASN A 378 -17.41 16.33 16.05
C ASN A 378 -16.43 15.78 17.12
N GLN A 379 -16.93 15.56 18.35
CA GLN A 379 -16.07 15.05 19.42
C GLN A 379 -15.60 13.63 19.14
N LEU A 380 -16.49 12.80 18.56
CA LEU A 380 -16.14 11.46 18.12
C LEU A 380 -15.08 11.51 16.99
N ARG A 381 -15.26 12.41 16.01
CA ARG A 381 -14.22 12.58 14.96
C ARG A 381 -12.86 12.91 15.54
N GLU A 382 -12.79 13.89 16.43
CA GLU A 382 -11.56 14.32 17.08
C GLU A 382 -10.92 13.20 17.91
N LYS A 383 -11.72 12.48 18.70
CA LYS A 383 -11.28 11.34 19.53
C LYS A 383 -10.64 10.26 18.68
N LEU A 384 -11.37 9.78 17.65
CA LEU A 384 -10.90 8.69 16.79
C LEU A 384 -9.70 9.11 15.95
N GLY A 385 -9.71 10.32 15.41
CA GLY A 385 -8.60 10.86 14.63
C GLY A 385 -7.32 11.01 15.45
N LYS A 386 -7.41 11.55 16.67
CA LYS A 386 -6.29 11.64 17.60
C LYS A 386 -5.70 10.27 17.92
N LYS A 387 -6.56 9.29 18.19
CA LYS A 387 -6.11 7.91 18.46
C LYS A 387 -5.45 7.28 17.25
N GLY A 388 -5.97 7.50 16.05
CA GLY A 388 -5.35 7.05 14.79
C GLY A 388 -3.95 7.62 14.62
N MET A 389 -3.76 8.91 14.89
CA MET A 389 -2.46 9.55 14.84
C MET A 389 -1.47 8.95 15.86
N GLU A 390 -1.91 8.72 17.10
CA GLU A 390 -1.09 8.09 18.12
C GLU A 390 -0.59 6.70 17.73
N LEU A 391 -1.46 5.88 17.14
CA LEU A 391 -1.13 4.53 16.69
C LEU A 391 -0.08 4.54 15.57
N VAL A 392 -0.27 5.40 14.57
CA VAL A 392 0.66 5.50 13.42
C VAL A 392 2.02 6.04 13.83
N LEU A 393 2.10 6.95 14.79
CA LEU A 393 3.37 7.52 15.25
C LEU A 393 4.17 6.60 16.19
N ARG A 394 3.57 5.55 16.71
CA ARG A 394 4.23 4.54 17.55
C ARG A 394 4.74 3.34 16.75
N SER A 395 4.28 3.17 15.50
CA SER A 395 4.67 2.09 14.58
C SER A 395 5.99 2.40 13.91
#